data_96842c828b9746094b918588de1b913b
#
_entry.id   96842c828b9746094b918588de1b913b
#
_cell.length_a   1.000
_cell.length_b   1.000
_cell.length_c   1.000
_cell.angle_alpha   90.00
_cell.angle_beta   90.00
_cell.angle_gamma   90.00
#
_symmetry.space_group_name_H-M   'P 1'
#
loop_
_entity.id
_entity.type
_entity.pdbx_description
1 polymer ?
#
loop_
_entity_poly.entity_id
_entity_poly.type
_entity_poly.pdbx_seq_one_letter_code
_entity_poly.pdbx_strand_id
1 'polypeptide(L)'
;IAEITADTLYACHAAFYNPGNMTLCVCGNVDPERVCEIAREILPKEGITDIPRDYGDPEPEGAFQAEKVQSMAVSTPIFQLGWKADPAPRGEEHMRRQFLGELACDTVFGTSTPLYARLYSQGLVNQRFSYGYEAYPQCAMLTVGGESRDPRAVRQAIADEVARICREGLDPALFGRVKRGIYGARVRGLNSFENICIGLAQSHFAGEEFFRFPAVFENIGKADVEDVIRRWMTPERTGLSIVLPKEEQA
;
A
#
# COMPACT_ATOMS: atom_id res chain seq x y z
N ILE A 1 -10.48 22.25 2.83
CA ILE A 1 -11.11 22.55 1.51
C ILE A 1 -11.69 23.97 1.52
N ALA A 2 -12.37 24.41 2.57
CA ALA A 2 -13.01 25.73 2.65
C ALA A 2 -12.03 26.94 2.50
N GLU A 3 -10.75 26.73 2.75
CA GLU A 3 -9.70 27.76 2.69
C GLU A 3 -8.93 27.76 1.35
N ILE A 4 -9.20 26.78 0.47
CA ILE A 4 -8.53 26.66 -0.83
C ILE A 4 -9.13 27.70 -1.79
N THR A 5 -8.28 28.60 -2.30
CA THR A 5 -8.63 29.61 -3.27
C THR A 5 -8.19 29.22 -4.69
N ALA A 6 -8.68 29.93 -5.70
CA ALA A 6 -8.20 29.77 -7.07
C ALA A 6 -6.68 30.04 -7.19
N ASP A 7 -6.18 31.05 -6.47
CA ASP A 7 -4.75 31.38 -6.47
C ASP A 7 -3.92 30.24 -5.87
N THR A 8 -4.42 29.57 -4.81
CA THR A 8 -3.78 28.38 -4.25
C THR A 8 -3.67 27.26 -5.28
N LEU A 9 -4.74 27.01 -6.05
CA LEU A 9 -4.74 25.98 -7.09
C LEU A 9 -3.78 26.34 -8.24
N TYR A 10 -3.74 27.59 -8.68
CA TYR A 10 -2.79 28.02 -9.71
C TYR A 10 -1.34 27.93 -9.23
N ALA A 11 -1.06 28.29 -7.98
CA ALA A 11 0.27 28.15 -7.40
C ALA A 11 0.71 26.67 -7.33
N CYS A 12 -0.17 25.78 -6.89
CA CYS A 12 0.08 24.34 -6.89
C CYS A 12 0.29 23.80 -8.32
N HIS A 13 -0.54 24.23 -9.28
CA HIS A 13 -0.37 23.82 -10.67
C HIS A 13 1.00 24.26 -11.22
N ALA A 14 1.36 25.51 -11.03
CA ALA A 14 2.65 26.04 -11.49
C ALA A 14 3.84 25.31 -10.86
N ALA A 15 3.74 24.93 -9.58
CA ALA A 15 4.80 24.21 -8.89
C ALA A 15 4.93 22.74 -9.34
N PHE A 16 3.82 22.02 -9.49
CA PHE A 16 3.85 20.57 -9.66
C PHE A 16 3.68 20.09 -11.10
N TYR A 17 2.97 20.82 -11.95
CA TYR A 17 2.79 20.49 -13.37
C TYR A 17 3.94 21.04 -14.21
N ASN A 18 5.14 20.60 -13.90
CA ASN A 18 6.38 20.98 -14.56
C ASN A 18 6.95 19.73 -15.25
N PRO A 19 7.42 19.78 -16.52
CA PRO A 19 8.02 18.65 -17.22
C PRO A 19 9.13 17.95 -16.44
N GLY A 20 9.89 18.65 -15.60
CA GLY A 20 10.89 18.06 -14.72
C GLY A 20 10.32 17.18 -13.60
N ASN A 21 9.03 17.32 -13.28
CA ASN A 21 8.33 16.55 -12.26
C ASN A 21 7.35 15.53 -12.85
N MET A 22 7.33 15.33 -14.17
CA MET A 22 6.37 14.49 -14.87
C MET A 22 7.06 13.42 -15.70
N THR A 23 6.36 12.33 -15.97
CA THR A 23 6.80 11.33 -16.95
C THR A 23 5.67 11.04 -17.93
N LEU A 24 6.01 10.87 -19.19
CA LEU A 24 5.09 10.47 -20.25
C LEU A 24 5.27 8.97 -20.52
N CYS A 25 4.24 8.19 -20.22
CA CYS A 25 4.19 6.77 -20.53
C CYS A 25 3.14 6.52 -21.62
N VAL A 26 3.53 5.82 -22.68
CA VAL A 26 2.64 5.47 -23.78
C VAL A 26 2.74 3.98 -24.04
N CYS A 27 1.60 3.31 -24.15
CA CYS A 27 1.51 1.90 -24.45
C CYS A 27 0.47 1.65 -25.55
N GLY A 28 0.84 0.94 -26.61
CA GLY A 28 -0.04 0.62 -27.73
C GLY A 28 0.73 0.35 -29.02
N ASN A 29 -0.02 0.22 -30.13
CA ASN A 29 0.59 0.10 -31.44
C ASN A 29 0.96 1.49 -31.99
N VAL A 30 2.04 2.06 -31.46
CA VAL A 30 2.50 3.41 -31.78
C VAL A 30 3.98 3.36 -32.18
N ASP A 31 4.39 4.32 -33.00
CA ASP A 31 5.80 4.56 -33.31
C ASP A 31 6.43 5.40 -32.19
N PRO A 32 7.39 4.86 -31.43
CA PRO A 32 8.01 5.56 -30.31
C PRO A 32 8.75 6.83 -30.75
N GLU A 33 9.39 6.83 -31.94
CA GLU A 33 10.12 7.98 -32.46
C GLU A 33 9.17 9.13 -32.75
N ARG A 34 8.02 8.82 -33.39
CA ARG A 34 6.98 9.82 -33.66
C ARG A 34 6.37 10.40 -32.40
N VAL A 35 6.16 9.58 -31.35
CA VAL A 35 5.69 10.07 -30.04
C VAL A 35 6.70 11.04 -29.43
N CYS A 36 7.99 10.69 -29.46
CA CYS A 36 9.05 11.55 -28.96
C CYS A 36 9.18 12.86 -29.75
N GLU A 37 9.00 12.84 -31.06
CA GLU A 37 8.99 14.06 -31.90
C GLU A 37 7.86 15.01 -31.48
N ILE A 38 6.64 14.48 -31.40
CA ILE A 38 5.47 15.26 -30.98
C ILE A 38 5.67 15.84 -29.58
N ALA A 39 6.17 15.04 -28.64
CA ALA A 39 6.45 15.50 -27.29
C ALA A 39 7.47 16.65 -27.28
N ARG A 40 8.56 16.56 -28.08
CA ARG A 40 9.57 17.64 -28.19
C ARG A 40 9.02 18.91 -28.84
N GLU A 41 8.05 18.79 -29.72
CA GLU A 41 7.40 19.94 -30.38
C GLU A 41 6.45 20.68 -29.43
N ILE A 42 5.69 19.94 -28.60
CA ILE A 42 4.59 20.50 -27.80
C ILE A 42 5.05 20.87 -26.38
N LEU A 43 5.94 20.08 -25.77
CA LEU A 43 6.35 20.33 -24.39
C LEU A 43 7.26 21.56 -24.30
N PRO A 44 7.10 22.38 -23.25
CA PRO A 44 7.95 23.55 -23.03
C PRO A 44 9.41 23.11 -22.86
N LYS A 45 10.33 23.84 -23.50
CA LYS A 45 11.77 23.61 -23.42
C LYS A 45 12.44 24.36 -22.27
N GLU A 46 11.75 25.34 -21.74
CA GLU A 46 12.23 26.20 -20.66
C GLU A 46 11.44 25.93 -19.38
N GLY A 47 12.03 26.27 -18.22
CA GLY A 47 11.37 26.10 -16.93
C GLY A 47 11.35 24.66 -16.38
N ILE A 48 12.16 23.75 -16.94
CA ILE A 48 12.36 22.42 -16.37
C ILE A 48 13.19 22.57 -15.10
N THR A 49 12.54 22.45 -13.97
CA THR A 49 13.20 22.52 -12.66
C THR A 49 13.04 21.20 -11.90
N ASP A 50 14.12 20.77 -11.29
CA ASP A 50 14.07 19.72 -10.28
C ASP A 50 13.41 20.32 -9.03
N ILE A 51 12.26 19.75 -8.63
CA ILE A 51 11.51 20.26 -7.48
C ILE A 51 12.09 19.59 -6.23
N PRO A 52 12.70 20.37 -5.31
CA PRO A 52 13.20 19.81 -4.07
C PRO A 52 12.05 19.24 -3.25
N ARG A 53 12.27 18.05 -2.71
CA ARG A 53 11.30 17.35 -1.87
C ARG A 53 11.81 17.27 -0.45
N ASP A 54 11.10 17.90 0.45
CA ASP A 54 11.34 17.78 1.88
C ASP A 54 10.25 16.89 2.49
N TYR A 55 10.66 15.74 3.01
CA TYR A 55 9.76 14.79 3.66
C TYR A 55 9.78 14.92 5.19
N GLY A 56 10.46 15.94 5.72
CA GLY A 56 10.64 16.14 7.16
C GLY A 56 11.64 15.17 7.80
N ASP A 57 11.58 15.10 9.12
CA ASP A 57 12.42 14.19 9.90
C ASP A 57 12.03 12.72 9.66
N PRO A 58 12.97 11.77 9.76
CA PRO A 58 12.67 10.34 9.65
C PRO A 58 11.61 9.91 10.67
N GLU A 59 10.62 9.14 10.20
CA GLU A 59 9.58 8.59 11.06
C GLU A 59 10.13 7.62 12.10
N PRO A 60 9.78 7.76 13.40
CA PRO A 60 10.13 6.78 14.42
C PRO A 60 9.54 5.39 14.09
N GLU A 61 10.25 4.32 14.44
CA GLU A 61 9.78 2.95 14.19
C GLU A 61 8.49 2.62 14.94
N GLY A 62 8.33 3.11 16.17
CA GLY A 62 7.15 2.88 17.00
C GLY A 62 5.93 3.67 16.55
N ALA A 63 4.75 3.16 16.83
CA ALA A 63 3.51 3.90 16.65
C ALA A 63 3.44 5.08 17.65
N PHE A 64 3.01 6.25 17.15
CA PHE A 64 2.84 7.43 18.01
C PHE A 64 1.78 7.20 19.11
N GLN A 65 0.73 6.44 18.79
CA GLN A 65 -0.37 6.13 19.70
C GLN A 65 -0.90 4.74 19.41
N ALA A 66 -1.04 3.91 20.45
CA ALA A 66 -1.50 2.54 20.31
C ALA A 66 -3.00 2.44 19.95
N GLU A 67 -3.83 3.38 20.41
CA GLU A 67 -5.25 3.42 20.10
C GLU A 67 -5.78 4.85 20.08
N LYS A 68 -6.58 5.18 19.07
CA LYS A 68 -7.37 6.42 18.98
C LYS A 68 -8.83 6.10 18.74
N VAL A 69 -9.72 6.68 19.55
CA VAL A 69 -11.17 6.53 19.40
C VAL A 69 -11.79 7.90 19.16
N GLN A 70 -12.71 7.97 18.22
CA GLN A 70 -13.51 9.17 17.96
C GLN A 70 -14.95 8.78 17.61
N SER A 71 -15.91 9.67 17.81
CA SER A 71 -17.32 9.45 17.45
C SER A 71 -17.71 10.31 16.25
N MET A 72 -18.32 9.68 15.25
CA MET A 72 -18.78 10.33 14.02
C MET A 72 -20.17 9.82 13.63
N ALA A 73 -20.78 10.43 12.60
CA ALA A 73 -22.05 9.99 12.04
C ALA A 73 -21.85 8.73 11.17
N VAL A 74 -21.68 7.59 11.82
CA VAL A 74 -21.59 6.27 11.20
C VAL A 74 -22.62 5.35 11.82
N SER A 75 -23.09 4.33 11.10
CA SER A 75 -24.08 3.36 11.59
C SER A 75 -23.45 2.16 12.30
N THR A 76 -22.23 1.81 11.93
CA THR A 76 -21.47 0.68 12.50
C THR A 76 -20.07 1.18 12.82
N PRO A 77 -19.45 0.72 13.91
CA PRO A 77 -18.07 1.09 14.19
C PRO A 77 -17.14 0.72 13.03
N ILE A 78 -16.27 1.66 12.66
CA ILE A 78 -15.23 1.49 11.63
C ILE A 78 -13.89 1.41 12.34
N PHE A 79 -13.02 0.53 11.88
CA PHE A 79 -11.67 0.43 12.42
C PHE A 79 -10.63 0.47 11.31
N GLN A 80 -9.46 0.96 11.67
CA GLN A 80 -8.23 0.86 10.90
C GLN A 80 -7.12 0.46 11.85
N LEU A 81 -6.54 -0.70 11.62
CA LEU A 81 -5.35 -1.19 12.32
C LEU A 81 -4.18 -1.08 11.37
N GLY A 82 -3.06 -0.53 11.83
CA GLY A 82 -1.87 -0.35 11.01
C GLY A 82 -0.60 -0.70 11.75
N TRP A 83 0.43 -1.08 10.99
CA TRP A 83 1.79 -1.30 11.48
C TRP A 83 2.76 -0.48 10.64
N LYS A 84 3.66 0.23 11.29
CA LYS A 84 4.79 0.84 10.59
C LYS A 84 5.75 -0.23 10.10
N ALA A 85 6.08 -0.17 8.81
CA ALA A 85 7.10 -1.00 8.18
C ALA A 85 8.36 -0.19 7.91
N ASP A 86 9.45 -0.88 7.61
CA ASP A 86 10.69 -0.21 7.26
C ASP A 86 10.58 0.43 5.87
N PRO A 87 10.88 1.73 5.70
CA PRO A 87 10.91 2.36 4.39
C PRO A 87 11.86 1.65 3.45
N ALA A 88 11.50 1.58 2.18
CA ALA A 88 12.33 0.96 1.17
C ALA A 88 13.20 2.00 0.45
N PRO A 89 14.51 1.74 0.21
CA PRO A 89 15.30 2.55 -0.68
C PRO A 89 14.76 2.42 -2.12
N ARG A 90 15.05 3.40 -2.96
CA ARG A 90 14.63 3.37 -4.37
C ARG A 90 15.28 2.19 -5.12
N GLY A 91 14.67 1.77 -6.20
CA GLY A 91 15.18 0.73 -7.08
C GLY A 91 14.63 -0.67 -6.77
N GLU A 92 15.39 -1.72 -7.14
CA GLU A 92 14.94 -3.12 -7.04
C GLU A 92 14.55 -3.52 -5.59
N GLU A 93 15.21 -2.97 -4.59
CA GLU A 93 14.85 -3.23 -3.19
C GLU A 93 13.47 -2.64 -2.82
N HIS A 94 13.08 -1.50 -3.40
CA HIS A 94 11.73 -0.96 -3.24
C HIS A 94 10.69 -1.95 -3.80
N MET A 95 10.88 -2.42 -5.02
CA MET A 95 10.02 -3.44 -5.65
C MET A 95 9.94 -4.72 -4.80
N ARG A 96 11.08 -5.18 -4.28
CA ARG A 96 11.13 -6.37 -3.41
C ARG A 96 10.32 -6.17 -2.14
N ARG A 97 10.43 -5.01 -1.48
CA ARG A 97 9.66 -4.70 -0.27
C ARG A 97 8.18 -4.53 -0.53
N GLN A 98 7.79 -3.98 -1.67
CA GLN A 98 6.39 -3.95 -2.10
C GLN A 98 5.81 -5.37 -2.17
N PHE A 99 6.51 -6.30 -2.80
CA PHE A 99 6.06 -7.69 -2.87
C PHE A 99 6.05 -8.39 -1.52
N LEU A 100 7.03 -8.12 -0.66
CA LEU A 100 7.06 -8.68 0.68
C LEU A 100 5.86 -8.20 1.51
N GLY A 101 5.54 -6.91 1.45
CA GLY A 101 4.39 -6.34 2.13
C GLY A 101 3.06 -6.88 1.60
N GLU A 102 2.91 -6.97 0.27
CA GLU A 102 1.74 -7.56 -0.37
C GLU A 102 1.55 -9.03 0.03
N LEU A 103 2.61 -9.84 -0.04
CA LEU A 103 2.59 -11.25 0.39
C LEU A 103 2.30 -11.40 1.88
N ALA A 104 2.86 -10.54 2.73
CA ALA A 104 2.58 -10.55 4.17
C ALA A 104 1.09 -10.26 4.44
N CYS A 105 0.54 -9.22 3.79
CA CYS A 105 -0.88 -8.89 3.92
C CYS A 105 -1.79 -10.03 3.45
N ASP A 106 -1.55 -10.57 2.26
CA ASP A 106 -2.40 -11.63 1.69
C ASP A 106 -2.31 -12.94 2.45
N THR A 107 -1.13 -13.28 3.01
CA THR A 107 -0.96 -14.51 3.80
C THR A 107 -1.55 -14.41 5.21
N VAL A 108 -1.69 -13.20 5.77
CA VAL A 108 -2.31 -12.98 7.09
C VAL A 108 -3.79 -12.67 6.97
N PHE A 109 -4.19 -11.76 6.07
CA PHE A 109 -5.53 -11.17 6.01
C PHE A 109 -6.39 -11.65 4.84
N GLY A 110 -5.79 -12.31 3.85
CA GLY A 110 -6.47 -12.71 2.62
C GLY A 110 -7.73 -13.53 2.87
N THR A 111 -8.71 -13.41 2.00
CA THR A 111 -10.02 -14.08 2.12
C THR A 111 -9.94 -15.61 2.16
N SER A 112 -8.82 -16.19 1.73
CA SER A 112 -8.56 -17.63 1.79
C SER A 112 -7.82 -18.07 3.07
N THR A 113 -7.60 -17.15 4.02
CA THR A 113 -6.89 -17.46 5.28
C THR A 113 -7.85 -17.97 6.36
N PRO A 114 -7.37 -18.83 7.28
CA PRO A 114 -8.15 -19.25 8.43
C PRO A 114 -8.60 -18.09 9.33
N LEU A 115 -7.77 -17.04 9.45
CA LEU A 115 -8.11 -15.84 10.21
C LEU A 115 -9.36 -15.16 9.65
N TYR A 116 -9.37 -14.85 8.34
CA TYR A 116 -10.52 -14.21 7.70
C TYR A 116 -11.78 -15.06 7.85
N ALA A 117 -11.69 -16.37 7.56
CA ALA A 117 -12.84 -17.29 7.69
C ALA A 117 -13.42 -17.29 9.10
N ARG A 118 -12.58 -17.28 10.13
CA ARG A 118 -12.99 -17.21 11.54
C ARG A 118 -13.65 -15.86 11.87
N LEU A 119 -13.03 -14.74 11.52
CA LEU A 119 -13.59 -13.41 11.78
C LEU A 119 -14.93 -13.20 11.08
N TYR A 120 -15.03 -13.66 9.82
CA TYR A 120 -16.26 -13.56 9.04
C TYR A 120 -17.39 -14.43 9.61
N SER A 121 -17.09 -15.70 9.95
CA SER A 121 -18.09 -16.61 10.55
C SER A 121 -18.60 -16.14 11.92
N GLN A 122 -17.76 -15.43 12.67
CA GLN A 122 -18.15 -14.81 13.94
C GLN A 122 -18.90 -13.48 13.76
N GLY A 123 -19.05 -12.98 12.55
CA GLY A 123 -19.66 -11.68 12.26
C GLY A 123 -18.87 -10.50 12.83
N LEU A 124 -17.56 -10.67 13.05
CA LEU A 124 -16.64 -9.61 13.48
C LEU A 124 -16.20 -8.73 12.32
N VAL A 125 -16.19 -9.25 11.09
CA VAL A 125 -15.92 -8.51 9.87
C VAL A 125 -16.94 -8.86 8.80
N ASN A 126 -17.06 -8.02 7.79
CA ASN A 126 -17.94 -8.18 6.63
C ASN A 126 -17.15 -8.01 5.31
N GLN A 127 -17.86 -7.87 4.19
CA GLN A 127 -17.25 -7.69 2.86
C GLN A 127 -16.47 -6.38 2.68
N ARG A 128 -16.57 -5.43 3.62
CA ARG A 128 -15.78 -4.20 3.64
C ARG A 128 -14.41 -4.36 4.29
N PHE A 129 -14.11 -5.56 4.80
CA PHE A 129 -12.77 -5.86 5.31
C PHE A 129 -11.76 -5.76 4.18
N SER A 130 -10.80 -4.87 4.35
CA SER A 130 -9.76 -4.58 3.37
C SER A 130 -8.40 -4.47 4.06
N TYR A 131 -7.36 -4.71 3.29
CA TYR A 131 -6.00 -4.64 3.78
C TYR A 131 -5.08 -4.23 2.64
N GLY A 132 -3.89 -3.78 2.98
CA GLY A 132 -2.88 -3.42 2.00
C GLY A 132 -1.54 -3.08 2.63
N TYR A 133 -0.54 -3.00 1.77
CA TYR A 133 0.77 -2.46 2.07
C TYR A 133 1.02 -1.25 1.18
N GLU A 134 1.49 -0.17 1.78
CA GLU A 134 1.83 1.06 1.08
C GLU A 134 3.22 1.52 1.51
N ALA A 135 4.03 1.90 0.55
CA ALA A 135 5.34 2.48 0.79
C ALA A 135 5.47 3.83 0.09
N TYR A 136 5.89 4.81 0.87
CA TYR A 136 6.21 6.16 0.45
C TYR A 136 7.67 6.47 0.81
N PRO A 137 8.27 7.52 0.26
CA PRO A 137 9.57 7.96 0.73
C PRO A 137 9.56 8.17 2.25
N GLN A 138 10.48 7.50 2.97
CA GLN A 138 10.65 7.52 4.43
C GLN A 138 9.50 6.93 5.26
N CYS A 139 8.44 6.40 4.66
CA CYS A 139 7.31 5.82 5.38
C CYS A 139 6.77 4.59 4.65
N ALA A 140 6.55 3.51 5.37
CA ALA A 140 5.84 2.34 4.85
C ALA A 140 4.93 1.77 5.93
N MET A 141 3.79 1.21 5.51
CA MET A 141 2.82 0.66 6.44
C MET A 141 2.03 -0.51 5.87
N LEU A 142 1.71 -1.45 6.74
CA LEU A 142 0.65 -2.42 6.50
C LEU A 142 -0.61 -1.89 7.18
N THR A 143 -1.73 -2.04 6.51
CA THR A 143 -3.03 -1.63 7.05
C THR A 143 -4.05 -2.73 6.86
N VAL A 144 -4.99 -2.82 7.80
CA VAL A 144 -6.19 -3.65 7.70
C VAL A 144 -7.35 -2.91 8.37
N GLY A 145 -8.50 -2.90 7.72
CA GLY A 145 -9.64 -2.14 8.25
C GLY A 145 -10.97 -2.60 7.68
N GLY A 146 -12.01 -1.93 8.15
CA GLY A 146 -13.38 -2.20 7.75
C GLY A 146 -14.37 -1.86 8.84
N GLU A 147 -15.57 -2.42 8.74
CA GLU A 147 -16.62 -2.33 9.76
C GLU A 147 -16.53 -3.52 10.71
N SER A 148 -16.71 -3.27 12.00
CA SER A 148 -16.79 -4.32 13.02
C SER A 148 -17.63 -3.87 14.21
N ARG A 149 -18.47 -4.77 14.71
CA ARG A 149 -19.17 -4.55 15.99
C ARG A 149 -18.22 -4.53 17.19
N ASP A 150 -17.04 -5.15 17.08
CA ASP A 150 -16.00 -5.19 18.11
C ASP A 150 -14.59 -5.10 17.47
N PRO A 151 -14.12 -3.87 17.18
CA PRO A 151 -12.79 -3.63 16.62
C PRO A 151 -11.65 -4.18 17.49
N ARG A 152 -11.81 -4.19 18.82
CA ARG A 152 -10.76 -4.67 19.73
C ARG A 152 -10.63 -6.20 19.69
N ALA A 153 -11.76 -6.91 19.56
CA ALA A 153 -11.73 -8.36 19.33
C ALA A 153 -11.07 -8.71 17.99
N VAL A 154 -11.29 -7.92 16.94
CA VAL A 154 -10.58 -8.10 15.65
C VAL A 154 -9.08 -7.89 15.82
N ARG A 155 -8.65 -6.81 16.49
CA ARG A 155 -7.23 -6.57 16.79
C ARG A 155 -6.60 -7.76 17.54
N GLN A 156 -7.29 -8.26 18.57
CA GLN A 156 -6.78 -9.39 19.36
C GLN A 156 -6.64 -10.66 18.51
N ALA A 157 -7.65 -10.99 17.72
CA ALA A 157 -7.60 -12.17 16.84
C ALA A 157 -6.47 -12.08 15.80
N ILE A 158 -6.18 -10.88 15.29
CA ILE A 158 -5.04 -10.63 14.39
C ILE A 158 -3.70 -10.80 15.15
N ALA A 159 -3.59 -10.24 16.34
CA ALA A 159 -2.39 -10.37 17.17
C ALA A 159 -2.09 -11.84 17.51
N ASP A 160 -3.12 -12.62 17.85
CA ASP A 160 -2.99 -14.05 18.11
C ASP A 160 -2.53 -14.83 16.87
N GLU A 161 -3.03 -14.48 15.68
CA GLU A 161 -2.62 -15.11 14.42
C GLU A 161 -1.18 -14.76 14.05
N VAL A 162 -0.78 -13.49 14.19
CA VAL A 162 0.61 -13.06 13.99
C VAL A 162 1.53 -13.81 14.96
N ALA A 163 1.18 -13.90 16.24
CA ALA A 163 1.94 -14.66 17.23
C ALA A 163 2.02 -16.16 16.87
N ARG A 164 0.93 -16.76 16.34
CA ARG A 164 0.96 -18.14 15.85
C ARG A 164 1.94 -18.29 14.67
N ILE A 165 1.87 -17.39 13.68
CA ILE A 165 2.79 -17.42 12.53
C ILE A 165 4.25 -17.27 12.98
N CYS A 166 4.53 -16.40 13.96
CA CYS A 166 5.87 -16.23 14.48
C CYS A 166 6.43 -17.51 15.17
N ARG A 167 5.56 -18.33 15.79
CA ARG A 167 5.95 -19.58 16.45
C ARG A 167 6.02 -20.77 15.49
N GLU A 168 5.03 -20.91 14.62
CA GLU A 168 4.78 -22.13 13.83
C GLU A 168 5.14 -21.96 12.35
N GLY A 169 5.30 -20.72 11.90
CA GLY A 169 5.48 -20.36 10.51
C GLY A 169 4.17 -20.30 9.72
N LEU A 170 4.29 -19.88 8.47
CA LEU A 170 3.22 -19.87 7.49
C LEU A 170 2.98 -21.30 6.96
N ASP A 171 1.72 -21.64 6.71
CA ASP A 171 1.37 -22.85 5.95
C ASP A 171 1.96 -22.79 4.53
N PRO A 172 2.83 -23.76 4.14
CA PRO A 172 3.45 -23.75 2.81
C PRO A 172 2.44 -23.81 1.66
N ALA A 173 1.32 -24.51 1.84
CA ALA A 173 0.28 -24.61 0.81
C ALA A 173 -0.45 -23.28 0.63
N LEU A 174 -0.78 -22.58 1.72
CA LEU A 174 -1.37 -21.24 1.69
C LEU A 174 -0.40 -20.26 1.02
N PHE A 175 0.86 -20.21 1.46
CA PHE A 175 1.87 -19.34 0.88
C PHE A 175 2.01 -19.57 -0.63
N GLY A 176 2.11 -20.82 -1.07
CA GLY A 176 2.22 -21.17 -2.48
C GLY A 176 1.00 -20.76 -3.31
N ARG A 177 -0.23 -20.85 -2.76
CA ARG A 177 -1.45 -20.38 -3.43
C ARG A 177 -1.46 -18.85 -3.56
N VAL A 178 -1.18 -18.13 -2.47
CA VAL A 178 -1.14 -16.67 -2.43
C VAL A 178 -0.10 -16.16 -3.41
N LYS A 179 1.13 -16.69 -3.36
CA LYS A 179 2.22 -16.29 -4.26
C LYS A 179 1.83 -16.46 -5.73
N ARG A 180 1.25 -17.60 -6.12
CA ARG A 180 0.77 -17.79 -7.50
C ARG A 180 -0.39 -16.86 -7.85
N GLY A 181 -1.28 -16.57 -6.91
CA GLY A 181 -2.41 -15.65 -7.11
C GLY A 181 -1.95 -14.24 -7.44
N ILE A 182 -1.05 -13.68 -6.65
CA ILE A 182 -0.47 -12.36 -6.85
C ILE A 182 0.28 -12.29 -8.20
N TYR A 183 1.15 -13.27 -8.48
CA TYR A 183 1.87 -13.33 -9.75
C TYR A 183 0.91 -13.36 -10.94
N GLY A 184 -0.10 -14.24 -10.89
CA GLY A 184 -1.11 -14.35 -11.95
C GLY A 184 -1.93 -13.07 -12.13
N ALA A 185 -2.24 -12.35 -11.05
CA ALA A 185 -2.92 -11.05 -11.13
C ALA A 185 -2.05 -9.98 -11.82
N ARG A 186 -0.76 -9.94 -11.50
CA ARG A 186 0.21 -9.03 -12.15
C ARG A 186 0.36 -9.32 -13.63
N VAL A 187 0.50 -10.60 -14.01
CA VAL A 187 0.59 -11.00 -15.42
C VAL A 187 -0.70 -10.63 -16.18
N ARG A 188 -1.88 -10.88 -15.59
CA ARG A 188 -3.15 -10.44 -16.18
C ARG A 188 -3.25 -8.93 -16.34
N GLY A 189 -2.67 -8.16 -15.39
CA GLY A 189 -2.62 -6.70 -15.45
C GLY A 189 -1.93 -6.17 -16.71
N LEU A 190 -1.00 -6.93 -17.29
CA LEU A 190 -0.32 -6.58 -18.54
C LEU A 190 -1.25 -6.60 -19.78
N ASN A 191 -2.47 -7.10 -19.67
CA ASN A 191 -3.47 -6.98 -20.74
C ASN A 191 -4.14 -5.58 -20.78
N SER A 192 -3.91 -4.74 -19.79
CA SER A 192 -4.43 -3.38 -19.73
C SER A 192 -3.32 -2.38 -20.03
N PHE A 193 -3.46 -1.60 -21.09
CA PHE A 193 -2.53 -0.52 -21.44
C PHE A 193 -2.46 0.55 -20.34
N GLU A 194 -3.59 0.84 -19.70
CA GLU A 194 -3.65 1.76 -18.56
C GLU A 194 -2.79 1.26 -17.39
N ASN A 195 -2.95 -0.01 -16.99
CA ASN A 195 -2.15 -0.60 -15.91
C ASN A 195 -0.66 -0.62 -16.24
N ILE A 196 -0.29 -0.84 -17.51
CA ILE A 196 1.10 -0.78 -17.94
C ILE A 196 1.63 0.66 -17.81
N CYS A 197 0.90 1.67 -18.31
CA CYS A 197 1.33 3.06 -18.23
C CYS A 197 1.47 3.53 -16.78
N ILE A 198 0.50 3.20 -15.92
CA ILE A 198 0.55 3.53 -14.48
C ILE A 198 1.75 2.83 -13.82
N GLY A 199 1.94 1.52 -14.08
CA GLY A 199 3.05 0.75 -13.53
C GLY A 199 4.42 1.28 -13.98
N LEU A 200 4.57 1.65 -15.25
CA LEU A 200 5.79 2.27 -15.77
C LEU A 200 6.07 3.63 -15.10
N ALA A 201 5.05 4.46 -14.92
CA ALA A 201 5.19 5.75 -14.25
C ALA A 201 5.59 5.59 -12.78
N GLN A 202 4.91 4.70 -12.04
CA GLN A 202 5.24 4.40 -10.65
C GLN A 202 6.67 3.88 -10.51
N SER A 203 7.05 2.91 -11.34
CA SER A 203 8.40 2.35 -11.34
C SER A 203 9.46 3.40 -11.68
N HIS A 204 9.19 4.30 -12.64
CA HIS A 204 10.10 5.41 -12.94
C HIS A 204 10.35 6.29 -11.70
N PHE A 205 9.29 6.70 -11.01
CA PHE A 205 9.42 7.52 -9.79
C PHE A 205 10.05 6.77 -8.63
N ALA A 206 9.87 5.46 -8.54
CA ALA A 206 10.52 4.61 -7.54
C ALA A 206 11.98 4.23 -7.93
N GLY A 207 12.41 4.53 -9.16
CA GLY A 207 13.73 4.15 -9.68
C GLY A 207 13.85 2.66 -9.99
N GLU A 208 12.74 2.02 -10.35
CA GLU A 208 12.63 0.59 -10.66
C GLU A 208 12.59 0.34 -12.16
N GLU A 209 12.93 -0.88 -12.56
CA GLU A 209 12.65 -1.41 -13.89
C GLU A 209 11.36 -2.24 -13.85
N PHE A 210 10.25 -1.69 -14.35
CA PHE A 210 8.92 -2.31 -14.28
C PHE A 210 8.90 -3.80 -14.67
N PHE A 211 9.51 -4.16 -15.78
CA PHE A 211 9.52 -5.54 -16.28
C PHE A 211 10.48 -6.48 -15.56
N ARG A 212 11.21 -6.02 -14.55
CA ARG A 212 12.01 -6.86 -13.66
C ARG A 212 11.18 -7.60 -12.61
N PHE A 213 9.88 -7.24 -12.47
CA PHE A 213 9.02 -7.81 -11.43
C PHE A 213 8.99 -9.35 -11.40
N PRO A 214 9.04 -10.11 -12.53
CA PRO A 214 9.03 -11.56 -12.44
C PRO A 214 10.26 -12.11 -11.72
N ALA A 215 11.44 -11.60 -12.07
CA ALA A 215 12.71 -12.05 -11.48
C ALA A 215 12.81 -11.69 -9.99
N VAL A 216 12.37 -10.49 -9.61
CA VAL A 216 12.35 -10.06 -8.19
C VAL A 216 11.37 -10.91 -7.39
N PHE A 217 10.15 -11.11 -7.91
CA PHE A 217 9.09 -11.85 -7.23
C PHE A 217 9.41 -13.33 -7.07
N GLU A 218 10.00 -13.96 -8.07
CA GLU A 218 10.38 -15.38 -8.05
C GLU A 218 11.33 -15.69 -6.89
N ASN A 219 12.27 -14.79 -6.62
CA ASN A 219 13.28 -14.93 -5.57
C ASN A 219 12.76 -14.73 -4.14
N ILE A 220 11.50 -14.34 -3.95
CA ILE A 220 10.91 -14.19 -2.61
C ILE A 220 10.42 -15.55 -2.11
N GLY A 221 11.03 -16.02 -1.03
CA GLY A 221 10.64 -17.25 -0.36
C GLY A 221 9.68 -17.03 0.82
N LYS A 222 9.14 -18.14 1.35
CA LYS A 222 8.29 -18.14 2.54
C LYS A 222 8.99 -17.54 3.76
N ALA A 223 10.27 -17.85 3.93
CA ALA A 223 11.08 -17.34 5.04
C ALA A 223 11.25 -15.81 5.01
N ASP A 224 11.35 -15.22 3.82
CA ASP A 224 11.42 -13.75 3.69
C ASP A 224 10.13 -13.08 4.18
N VAL A 225 8.97 -13.67 3.86
CA VAL A 225 7.67 -13.16 4.29
C VAL A 225 7.47 -13.35 5.80
N GLU A 226 7.87 -14.49 6.35
CA GLU A 226 7.86 -14.74 7.80
C GLU A 226 8.75 -13.74 8.56
N ASP A 227 9.90 -13.37 7.99
CA ASP A 227 10.80 -12.40 8.60
C ASP A 227 10.17 -11.00 8.65
N VAL A 228 9.55 -10.53 7.57
CA VAL A 228 8.90 -9.21 7.58
C VAL A 228 7.66 -9.19 8.47
N ILE A 229 6.88 -10.27 8.55
CA ILE A 229 5.76 -10.38 9.51
C ILE A 229 6.29 -10.23 10.94
N ARG A 230 7.36 -10.93 11.29
CA ARG A 230 7.98 -10.88 12.62
C ARG A 230 8.55 -9.50 12.96
N ARG A 231 9.12 -8.81 11.97
CA ARG A 231 9.75 -7.50 12.18
C ARG A 231 8.77 -6.35 12.18
N TRP A 232 7.77 -6.38 11.32
CA TRP A 232 6.87 -5.25 11.12
C TRP A 232 5.59 -5.34 11.96
N MET A 233 5.03 -6.54 12.13
CA MET A 233 3.75 -6.72 12.83
C MET A 233 3.93 -6.89 14.34
N THR A 234 4.70 -5.98 14.96
CA THR A 234 4.95 -6.00 16.42
C THR A 234 3.99 -5.07 17.16
N PRO A 235 3.73 -5.29 18.45
CA PRO A 235 2.87 -4.42 19.26
C PRO A 235 3.34 -2.96 19.29
N GLU A 236 4.64 -2.72 19.30
CA GLU A 236 5.25 -1.39 19.40
C GLU A 236 5.04 -0.57 18.12
N ARG A 237 4.91 -1.23 16.98
CA ARG A 237 4.68 -0.61 15.67
C ARG A 237 3.19 -0.47 15.33
N THR A 238 2.30 -0.94 16.22
CA THR A 238 0.86 -1.07 15.96
C THR A 238 0.07 0.13 16.46
N GLY A 239 -0.81 0.66 15.61
CA GLY A 239 -1.81 1.66 15.98
C GLY A 239 -3.21 1.26 15.51
N LEU A 240 -4.21 1.42 16.38
CA LEU A 240 -5.62 1.17 16.10
C LEU A 240 -6.42 2.47 16.14
N SER A 241 -7.08 2.80 15.04
CA SER A 241 -8.06 3.88 14.96
C SER A 241 -9.47 3.28 14.95
N ILE A 242 -10.36 3.82 15.79
CA ILE A 242 -11.77 3.40 15.88
C ILE A 242 -12.65 4.62 15.72
N VAL A 243 -13.61 4.54 14.82
CA VAL A 243 -14.71 5.49 14.68
C VAL A 243 -15.97 4.83 15.19
N LEU A 244 -16.53 5.36 16.29
CA LEU A 244 -17.79 4.89 16.86
C LEU A 244 -18.97 5.71 16.35
N PRO A 245 -20.19 5.14 16.28
CA PRO A 245 -21.41 5.91 16.09
C PRO A 245 -21.53 7.01 17.15
N LYS A 246 -22.01 8.19 16.73
CA LYS A 246 -22.45 9.18 17.73
C LYS A 246 -23.69 8.62 18.43
N GLU A 247 -23.70 8.69 19.76
CA GLU A 247 -24.94 8.49 20.50
C GLU A 247 -25.95 9.53 20.04
N GLU A 248 -27.13 9.10 19.58
CA GLU A 248 -28.22 10.01 19.33
C GLU A 248 -28.56 10.67 20.68
N GLN A 249 -28.42 12.00 20.75
CA GLN A 249 -28.95 12.75 21.89
C GLN A 249 -30.46 12.63 21.78
N ALA A 250 -31.01 11.76 22.66
CA ALA A 250 -32.44 11.58 22.83
C ALA A 250 -33.10 12.85 23.43
#